data_309791c453326b2aef5fa43d26827b59
#
_entry.id   309791c453326b2aef5fa43d26827b59
#
_cell.length_a   1.000
_cell.length_b   1.000
_cell.length_c   1.000
_cell.angle_alpha   90.00
_cell.angle_beta   90.00
_cell.angle_gamma   90.00
#
_symmetry.space_group_name_H-M   'P 1'
#
loop_
_entity.id
_entity.type
_entity.pdbx_description
1 polymer ?
#
loop_
_entity_poly.entity_id
_entity_poly.type
_entity_poly.pdbx_seq_one_letter_code
_entity_poly.pdbx_strand_id
1 'polypeptide(L)'
;MSQIGRIHQQYMQSKNPSITKRANSHENIIQFRGVTKFEDEKKYSLILEYADGGTLGKYLRNNTIEWKIQLRLAKELTSAILWLHDDKEIVHGDLHPNNILVHRDTIKLTDFGRSFEKGKDCNNTGLYGVIPYVDPKTFDRKTSYKINEKSDIYSLGVLFWELTSHSSPFNYKTRNDYTLMLAILNGLREEPIQNTNAIFVGLYQKCWEHESDKRPDIRQVNLELKSIDSEKYNAPPVFYFKEETSEKIESEDSDLSNFEDCDLNKIDNLPRFNISS
;
A
#
# COMPACT_ATOMS: atom_id res chain seq x y z
N MET A 1 -34.76 0.21 29.93
CA MET A 1 -33.91 -0.81 29.23
C MET A 1 -32.82 -0.08 28.49
N SER A 2 -31.62 -0.07 29.06
CA SER A 2 -30.45 0.65 28.55
C SER A 2 -29.93 -0.01 27.27
N GLN A 3 -29.86 0.75 26.19
CA GLN A 3 -29.11 0.36 25.02
C GLN A 3 -27.62 0.32 25.41
N ILE A 4 -27.11 -0.85 25.71
CA ILE A 4 -25.67 -1.13 25.75
C ILE A 4 -25.20 -1.00 24.32
N GLY A 5 -24.52 0.09 24.03
CA GLY A 5 -23.91 0.33 22.72
C GLY A 5 -23.04 -0.89 22.32
N ARG A 6 -23.35 -1.52 21.19
CA ARG A 6 -22.53 -2.59 20.66
C ARG A 6 -21.13 -2.01 20.43
N ILE A 7 -20.17 -2.39 21.27
CA ILE A 7 -18.77 -2.08 21.06
C ILE A 7 -18.36 -2.92 19.84
N HIS A 8 -18.31 -2.29 18.68
CA HIS A 8 -17.77 -2.93 17.49
C HIS A 8 -16.24 -2.99 17.67
N GLN A 9 -15.73 -4.17 17.87
CA GLN A 9 -14.30 -4.45 17.99
C GLN A 9 -13.87 -5.29 16.81
N GLN A 10 -12.70 -5.00 16.27
CA GLN A 10 -12.07 -5.81 15.24
C GLN A 10 -11.00 -6.68 15.89
N TYR A 11 -11.04 -7.98 15.62
CA TYR A 11 -10.06 -8.94 16.11
C TYR A 11 -9.06 -9.24 14.98
N MET A 12 -7.79 -9.16 15.29
CA MET A 12 -6.72 -9.40 14.33
C MET A 12 -5.59 -10.20 14.98
N GLN A 13 -5.18 -11.28 14.33
CA GLN A 13 -3.97 -12.00 14.76
C GLN A 13 -2.75 -11.17 14.38
N SER A 14 -1.96 -10.72 15.37
CA SER A 14 -0.75 -9.95 15.12
C SER A 14 0.48 -10.71 15.55
N LYS A 15 1.51 -10.60 14.71
CA LYS A 15 2.85 -11.12 15.01
C LYS A 15 3.63 -10.18 15.95
N ASN A 16 3.19 -8.91 16.12
CA ASN A 16 3.95 -7.90 16.87
C ASN A 16 3.06 -7.00 17.74
N PRO A 17 2.49 -7.50 18.84
CA PRO A 17 1.63 -6.72 19.74
C PRO A 17 2.34 -5.53 20.39
N SER A 18 3.64 -5.63 20.64
CA SER A 18 4.43 -4.58 21.29
C SER A 18 4.57 -3.34 20.41
N ILE A 19 4.83 -3.52 19.12
CA ILE A 19 4.90 -2.42 18.16
C ILE A 19 3.50 -1.82 17.96
N THR A 20 2.45 -2.64 17.82
CA THR A 20 1.06 -2.15 17.73
C THR A 20 0.71 -1.24 18.92
N LYS A 21 1.10 -1.63 20.13
CA LYS A 21 0.90 -0.80 21.32
C LYS A 21 1.71 0.50 21.27
N ARG A 22 2.96 0.47 20.81
CA ARG A 22 3.83 1.66 20.70
C ARG A 22 3.35 2.64 19.63
N ALA A 23 2.85 2.14 18.49
CA ALA A 23 2.30 2.96 17.41
C ALA A 23 1.01 3.71 17.81
N ASN A 24 0.33 3.25 18.86
CA ASN A 24 -0.93 3.81 19.35
C ASN A 24 -0.84 5.33 19.67
N SER A 25 -1.97 6.00 19.78
CA SER A 25 -2.10 7.41 20.18
C SER A 25 -1.90 8.44 19.07
N HIS A 26 -2.19 8.09 17.82
CA HIS A 26 -2.32 9.02 16.71
C HIS A 26 -3.69 8.86 16.04
N GLU A 27 -4.30 9.98 15.62
CA GLU A 27 -5.68 9.98 15.08
C GLU A 27 -5.84 9.14 13.82
N ASN A 28 -4.79 9.04 12.99
CA ASN A 28 -4.79 8.25 11.75
C ASN A 28 -4.16 6.85 11.92
N ILE A 29 -4.00 6.38 13.14
CA ILE A 29 -3.61 5.01 13.48
C ILE A 29 -4.75 4.33 14.21
N ILE A 30 -5.02 3.06 13.85
CA ILE A 30 -6.05 2.26 14.50
C ILE A 30 -5.74 2.10 15.99
N GLN A 31 -6.72 2.38 16.86
CA GLN A 31 -6.50 2.33 18.29
C GLN A 31 -6.39 0.90 18.79
N PHE A 32 -5.27 0.56 19.42
CA PHE A 32 -5.09 -0.67 20.16
C PHE A 32 -5.81 -0.60 21.51
N ARG A 33 -6.70 -1.55 21.78
CA ARG A 33 -7.51 -1.61 23.02
C ARG A 33 -7.00 -2.67 23.98
N GLY A 34 -6.36 -3.73 23.49
CA GLY A 34 -5.86 -4.81 24.31
C GLY A 34 -5.63 -6.09 23.54
N VAL A 35 -5.41 -7.16 24.27
CA VAL A 35 -5.27 -8.52 23.73
C VAL A 35 -6.30 -9.44 24.38
N THR A 36 -6.77 -10.42 23.63
CA THR A 36 -7.62 -11.50 24.12
C THR A 36 -7.12 -12.84 23.64
N LYS A 37 -7.57 -13.90 24.29
CA LYS A 37 -7.35 -15.27 23.83
C LYS A 37 -8.70 -15.99 23.93
N PHE A 38 -9.18 -16.51 22.83
CA PHE A 38 -10.36 -17.34 22.83
C PHE A 38 -10.01 -18.75 23.31
N GLU A 39 -10.92 -19.44 24.00
CA GLU A 39 -10.65 -20.72 24.67
C GLU A 39 -10.17 -21.80 23.71
N ASP A 40 -10.66 -21.80 22.46
CA ASP A 40 -10.30 -22.77 21.43
C ASP A 40 -9.09 -22.35 20.57
N GLU A 41 -8.50 -21.17 20.82
CA GLU A 41 -7.40 -20.65 20.02
C GLU A 41 -6.04 -20.79 20.72
N LYS A 42 -5.02 -21.23 19.95
CA LYS A 42 -3.64 -21.28 20.46
C LYS A 42 -2.95 -19.89 20.45
N LYS A 43 -3.51 -18.90 19.75
CA LYS A 43 -2.91 -17.58 19.53
C LYS A 43 -3.73 -16.48 20.20
N TYR A 44 -3.04 -15.41 20.58
CA TYR A 44 -3.67 -14.19 21.05
C TYR A 44 -4.20 -13.37 19.85
N SER A 45 -5.36 -12.74 20.04
CA SER A 45 -5.96 -11.80 19.11
C SER A 45 -5.86 -10.38 19.69
N LEU A 46 -5.57 -9.40 18.84
CA LEU A 46 -5.60 -7.99 19.21
C LEU A 46 -7.05 -7.50 19.21
N ILE A 47 -7.36 -6.68 20.19
CA ILE A 47 -8.61 -5.92 20.24
C ILE A 47 -8.30 -4.52 19.73
N LEU A 48 -8.89 -4.15 18.60
CA LEU A 48 -8.67 -2.87 17.91
C LEU A 48 -9.96 -2.06 17.85
N GLU A 49 -9.82 -0.76 17.63
CA GLU A 49 -10.91 0.12 17.21
C GLU A 49 -11.58 -0.44 15.95
N TYR A 50 -12.91 -0.33 15.89
CA TYR A 50 -13.64 -0.74 14.68
C TYR A 50 -13.68 0.40 13.68
N ALA A 51 -13.36 0.08 12.41
CA ALA A 51 -13.49 0.99 11.28
C ALA A 51 -14.68 0.55 10.40
N ASP A 52 -15.60 1.46 10.13
CA ASP A 52 -16.89 1.20 9.48
C ASP A 52 -16.86 1.26 7.94
N GLY A 53 -15.87 1.96 7.37
CA GLY A 53 -15.75 2.18 5.92
C GLY A 53 -14.96 1.09 5.17
N GLY A 54 -14.49 0.05 5.87
CA GLY A 54 -13.66 -1.01 5.27
C GLY A 54 -12.26 -0.56 4.90
N THR A 55 -11.61 -1.24 3.96
CA THR A 55 -10.26 -0.91 3.52
C THR A 55 -10.26 0.24 2.50
N LEU A 56 -9.17 1.04 2.47
CA LEU A 56 -9.01 2.13 1.52
C LEU A 56 -9.19 1.65 0.07
N GLY A 57 -8.65 0.46 -0.26
CA GLY A 57 -8.81 -0.11 -1.59
C GLY A 57 -10.28 -0.33 -1.98
N LYS A 58 -11.11 -0.89 -1.07
CA LYS A 58 -12.56 -1.03 -1.31
C LYS A 58 -13.26 0.33 -1.39
N TYR A 59 -12.88 1.24 -0.50
CA TYR A 59 -13.45 2.58 -0.47
C TYR A 59 -13.24 3.32 -1.80
N LEU A 60 -12.02 3.30 -2.35
CA LEU A 60 -11.68 3.94 -3.61
C LEU A 60 -12.37 3.30 -4.83
N ARG A 61 -12.62 1.97 -4.83
CA ARG A 61 -13.35 1.30 -5.94
C ARG A 61 -14.85 1.56 -5.93
N ASN A 62 -15.40 1.86 -4.75
CA ASN A 62 -16.83 2.04 -4.57
C ASN A 62 -17.25 3.52 -4.54
N ASN A 63 -16.31 4.45 -4.46
CA ASN A 63 -16.59 5.87 -4.33
C ASN A 63 -15.69 6.68 -5.27
N THR A 64 -16.28 7.62 -5.99
CA THR A 64 -15.55 8.68 -6.66
C THR A 64 -15.32 9.80 -5.65
N ILE A 65 -14.05 10.09 -5.35
CA ILE A 65 -13.69 11.14 -4.39
C ILE A 65 -13.05 12.32 -5.10
N GLU A 66 -13.49 13.53 -4.73
CA GLU A 66 -12.96 14.78 -5.27
C GLU A 66 -11.51 15.03 -4.83
N TRP A 67 -10.81 15.87 -5.58
CA TRP A 67 -9.42 16.25 -5.30
C TRP A 67 -9.20 16.68 -3.84
N LYS A 68 -10.09 17.46 -3.28
CA LYS A 68 -10.01 17.91 -1.88
C LYS A 68 -9.95 16.72 -0.90
N ILE A 69 -10.71 15.69 -1.15
CA ILE A 69 -10.73 14.46 -0.34
C ILE A 69 -9.45 13.65 -0.58
N GLN A 70 -9.03 13.50 -1.84
CA GLN A 70 -7.77 12.79 -2.18
C GLN A 70 -6.58 13.43 -1.46
N LEU A 71 -6.45 14.74 -1.52
CA LEU A 71 -5.37 15.48 -0.85
C LEU A 71 -5.46 15.36 0.67
N ARG A 72 -6.68 15.41 1.24
CA ARG A 72 -6.87 15.22 2.69
C ARG A 72 -6.42 13.82 3.13
N LEU A 73 -6.86 12.76 2.44
CA LEU A 73 -6.46 11.38 2.75
C LEU A 73 -4.94 11.19 2.60
N ALA A 74 -4.31 11.81 1.59
CA ALA A 74 -2.86 11.81 1.42
C ALA A 74 -2.15 12.48 2.62
N LYS A 75 -2.65 13.62 3.10
CA LYS A 75 -2.13 14.32 4.28
C LYS A 75 -2.30 13.49 5.56
N GLU A 76 -3.45 12.88 5.77
CA GLU A 76 -3.73 12.00 6.91
C GLU A 76 -2.78 10.79 6.93
N LEU A 77 -2.59 10.13 5.78
CA LEU A 77 -1.66 9.00 5.65
C LEU A 77 -0.21 9.42 5.94
N THR A 78 0.21 10.55 5.36
CA THR A 78 1.54 11.12 5.62
C THR A 78 1.74 11.45 7.09
N SER A 79 0.71 11.99 7.77
CA SER A 79 0.75 12.28 9.21
C SER A 79 0.96 11.02 10.04
N ALA A 80 0.27 9.92 9.69
CA ALA A 80 0.46 8.63 10.36
C ALA A 80 1.89 8.08 10.18
N ILE A 81 2.44 8.17 8.95
CA ILE A 81 3.81 7.71 8.69
C ILE A 81 4.85 8.62 9.35
N LEU A 82 4.62 9.93 9.37
CA LEU A 82 5.49 10.88 10.09
C LEU A 82 5.57 10.52 11.58
N TRP A 83 4.42 10.26 12.21
CA TRP A 83 4.35 9.77 13.58
C TRP A 83 5.15 8.49 13.81
N LEU A 84 5.03 7.52 12.89
CA LEU A 84 5.77 6.27 13.00
C LEU A 84 7.27 6.49 12.86
N HIS A 85 7.72 7.20 11.82
CA HIS A 85 9.15 7.34 11.49
C HIS A 85 9.90 8.23 12.45
N ASP A 86 9.28 9.35 12.89
CA ASP A 86 9.96 10.38 13.68
C ASP A 86 9.71 10.28 15.17
N ASP A 87 8.45 10.06 15.59
CA ASP A 87 8.11 10.04 17.01
C ASP A 87 8.25 8.65 17.64
N LYS A 88 8.04 7.59 16.85
CA LYS A 88 8.07 6.20 17.36
C LYS A 88 9.28 5.42 16.90
N GLU A 89 10.02 5.93 15.92
CA GLU A 89 11.16 5.24 15.30
C GLU A 89 10.76 3.83 14.80
N ILE A 90 9.61 3.74 14.14
CA ILE A 90 9.02 2.52 13.60
C ILE A 90 8.93 2.64 12.09
N VAL A 91 9.38 1.61 11.38
CA VAL A 91 9.11 1.37 9.95
C VAL A 91 7.89 0.45 9.87
N HIS A 92 6.89 0.82 9.05
CA HIS A 92 5.68 0.01 8.90
C HIS A 92 5.98 -1.30 8.15
N GLY A 93 6.68 -1.21 7.02
CA GLY A 93 7.22 -2.34 6.26
C GLY A 93 6.19 -3.15 5.46
N ASP A 94 4.91 -2.73 5.45
CA ASP A 94 3.83 -3.39 4.69
C ASP A 94 2.68 -2.42 4.36
N LEU A 95 3.02 -1.26 3.79
CA LEU A 95 2.04 -0.25 3.43
C LEU A 95 1.34 -0.62 2.12
N HIS A 96 0.04 -0.84 2.17
CA HIS A 96 -0.82 -1.05 1.02
C HIS A 96 -2.29 -0.79 1.38
N PRO A 97 -3.22 -0.63 0.40
CA PRO A 97 -4.57 -0.16 0.67
C PRO A 97 -5.44 -1.09 1.53
N ASN A 98 -5.05 -2.37 1.73
CA ASN A 98 -5.76 -3.26 2.63
C ASN A 98 -5.35 -3.06 4.11
N ASN A 99 -4.18 -2.46 4.38
CA ASN A 99 -3.69 -2.10 5.71
C ASN A 99 -4.04 -0.65 6.09
N ILE A 100 -4.87 0.01 5.31
CA ILE A 100 -5.43 1.32 5.58
C ILE A 100 -6.94 1.18 5.61
N LEU A 101 -7.54 1.44 6.76
CA LEU A 101 -8.98 1.41 6.94
C LEU A 101 -9.56 2.81 6.84
N VAL A 102 -10.83 2.90 6.45
CA VAL A 102 -11.59 4.15 6.47
C VAL A 102 -12.59 4.09 7.63
N HIS A 103 -12.60 5.13 8.44
CA HIS A 103 -13.53 5.31 9.54
C HIS A 103 -14.04 6.74 9.58
N ARG A 104 -15.34 6.94 9.40
CA ARG A 104 -15.98 8.28 9.36
C ARG A 104 -15.23 9.25 8.44
N ASP A 105 -14.98 8.81 7.20
CA ASP A 105 -14.25 9.52 6.15
C ASP A 105 -12.79 9.86 6.46
N THR A 106 -12.21 9.38 7.54
CA THR A 106 -10.77 9.50 7.86
C THR A 106 -10.05 8.17 7.70
N ILE A 107 -8.74 8.20 7.46
CA ILE A 107 -7.97 6.96 7.40
C ILE A 107 -7.50 6.50 8.78
N LYS A 108 -7.36 5.18 8.91
CA LYS A 108 -6.77 4.51 10.06
C LYS A 108 -5.76 3.48 9.56
N LEU A 109 -4.47 3.77 9.72
CA LEU A 109 -3.40 2.84 9.42
C LEU A 109 -3.41 1.69 10.42
N THR A 110 -3.28 0.46 9.93
CA THR A 110 -3.37 -0.77 10.74
C THR A 110 -2.36 -1.83 10.27
N ASP A 111 -2.32 -2.96 10.95
CA ASP A 111 -1.46 -4.13 10.66
C ASP A 111 0.04 -3.87 10.82
N PHE A 112 0.49 -3.78 12.05
CA PHE A 112 1.90 -3.67 12.42
C PHE A 112 2.61 -5.03 12.53
N GLY A 113 2.06 -6.09 11.95
CA GLY A 113 2.62 -7.44 12.03
C GLY A 113 3.99 -7.59 11.40
N ARG A 114 4.35 -6.70 10.49
CA ARG A 114 5.64 -6.65 9.79
C ARG A 114 6.50 -5.45 10.17
N SER A 115 5.99 -4.58 11.02
CA SER A 115 6.69 -3.39 11.46
C SER A 115 7.88 -3.71 12.36
N PHE A 116 8.88 -2.89 12.31
CA PHE A 116 10.11 -3.03 13.08
C PHE A 116 10.67 -1.67 13.49
N GLU A 117 11.58 -1.66 14.46
CA GLU A 117 12.24 -0.44 14.90
C GLU A 117 13.25 0.04 13.86
N LYS A 118 13.28 1.34 13.61
CA LYS A 118 14.21 1.99 12.70
C LYS A 118 15.66 1.65 13.09
N GLY A 119 16.47 1.32 12.10
CA GLY A 119 17.87 0.91 12.31
C GLY A 119 18.04 -0.53 12.82
N LYS A 120 16.98 -1.26 13.13
CA LYS A 120 17.05 -2.70 13.41
C LYS A 120 16.83 -3.52 12.15
N ASP A 121 17.47 -4.69 12.08
CA ASP A 121 17.25 -5.61 10.97
C ASP A 121 15.82 -6.15 11.01
N CYS A 122 15.16 -6.06 9.88
CA CYS A 122 13.94 -6.79 9.63
C CYS A 122 14.29 -8.28 9.57
N ASN A 123 13.85 -9.06 10.56
CA ASN A 123 14.05 -10.51 10.61
C ASN A 123 13.25 -11.28 9.52
N ASN A 124 12.61 -10.57 8.61
CA ASN A 124 11.82 -11.12 7.52
C ASN A 124 12.71 -11.35 6.28
N THR A 125 13.23 -12.55 6.13
CA THR A 125 14.11 -12.96 5.01
C THR A 125 13.34 -13.33 3.72
N GLY A 126 12.02 -13.14 3.66
CA GLY A 126 11.18 -13.47 2.50
C GLY A 126 10.66 -12.24 1.75
N LEU A 127 10.38 -12.42 0.46
CA LEU A 127 9.56 -11.50 -0.32
C LEU A 127 8.10 -11.61 0.16
N TYR A 128 7.60 -10.56 0.80
CA TYR A 128 6.24 -10.51 1.30
C TYR A 128 5.63 -9.15 0.96
N GLY A 129 4.32 -9.11 0.85
CA GLY A 129 3.56 -7.89 0.60
C GLY A 129 2.84 -7.93 -0.74
N VAL A 130 2.07 -6.89 -1.03
CA VAL A 130 1.36 -6.72 -2.29
C VAL A 130 2.31 -6.07 -3.30
N ILE A 131 2.70 -6.80 -4.34
CA ILE A 131 3.82 -6.50 -5.24
C ILE A 131 3.93 -5.03 -5.69
N PRO A 132 2.87 -4.34 -6.16
CA PRO A 132 2.98 -2.94 -6.56
C PRO A 132 3.50 -1.99 -5.49
N TYR A 133 3.27 -2.30 -4.22
CA TYR A 133 3.61 -1.45 -3.07
C TYR A 133 4.94 -1.84 -2.41
N VAL A 134 5.53 -2.96 -2.83
CA VAL A 134 6.81 -3.43 -2.30
C VAL A 134 7.95 -2.68 -2.98
N ASP A 135 8.89 -2.18 -2.19
CA ASP A 135 10.09 -1.50 -2.68
C ASP A 135 10.85 -2.39 -3.67
N PRO A 136 11.02 -1.97 -4.94
CA PRO A 136 11.64 -2.78 -5.98
C PRO A 136 13.07 -3.22 -5.66
N LYS A 137 13.80 -2.47 -4.83
CA LYS A 137 15.15 -2.87 -4.40
C LYS A 137 15.15 -4.20 -3.65
N THR A 138 14.02 -4.58 -3.02
CA THR A 138 13.88 -5.88 -2.35
C THR A 138 13.78 -7.05 -3.33
N PHE A 139 13.44 -6.80 -4.59
CA PHE A 139 13.38 -7.80 -5.64
C PHE A 139 14.75 -8.12 -6.23
N ASP A 140 15.72 -7.21 -6.08
CA ASP A 140 17.06 -7.38 -6.61
C ASP A 140 17.87 -8.32 -5.71
N ARG A 141 18.00 -9.58 -6.13
CA ARG A 141 18.77 -10.60 -5.41
C ARG A 141 20.31 -10.37 -5.46
N LYS A 142 20.76 -9.45 -6.31
CA LYS A 142 22.20 -9.13 -6.44
C LYS A 142 22.65 -8.16 -5.35
N THR A 143 21.72 -7.43 -4.76
CA THR A 143 22.00 -6.46 -3.69
C THR A 143 21.48 -6.98 -2.36
N SER A 144 22.22 -6.73 -1.28
CA SER A 144 21.76 -7.00 0.08
C SER A 144 20.95 -5.80 0.59
N TYR A 145 19.86 -5.46 -0.13
CA TYR A 145 18.99 -4.36 0.28
C TYR A 145 18.14 -4.76 1.48
N LYS A 146 18.15 -3.92 2.50
CA LYS A 146 17.30 -4.08 3.69
C LYS A 146 16.17 -3.08 3.65
N ILE A 147 14.95 -3.55 3.94
CA ILE A 147 13.77 -2.70 4.09
C ILE A 147 14.06 -1.66 5.19
N ASN A 148 13.69 -0.42 4.93
CA ASN A 148 13.88 0.70 5.83
C ASN A 148 12.75 1.74 5.63
N GLU A 149 12.86 2.91 6.25
CA GLU A 149 11.87 3.99 6.10
C GLU A 149 11.65 4.43 4.65
N LYS A 150 12.67 4.34 3.79
CA LYS A 150 12.52 4.68 2.36
C LYS A 150 11.67 3.68 1.59
N SER A 151 11.54 2.46 2.11
CA SER A 151 10.62 1.46 1.56
C SER A 151 9.15 1.85 1.81
N ASP A 152 8.83 2.40 2.98
CA ASP A 152 7.51 2.97 3.26
C ASP A 152 7.22 4.18 2.36
N ILE A 153 8.24 5.00 2.05
CA ILE A 153 8.08 6.13 1.11
C ILE A 153 7.75 5.65 -0.30
N TYR A 154 8.36 4.56 -0.77
CA TYR A 154 7.99 3.96 -2.05
C TYR A 154 6.51 3.55 -2.08
N SER A 155 6.09 2.80 -1.07
CA SER A 155 4.69 2.37 -0.92
C SER A 155 3.72 3.55 -0.89
N LEU A 156 4.12 4.63 -0.20
CA LEU A 156 3.35 5.87 -0.11
C LEU A 156 3.17 6.53 -1.48
N GLY A 157 4.22 6.53 -2.32
CA GLY A 157 4.13 7.02 -3.70
C GLY A 157 3.09 6.28 -4.53
N VAL A 158 3.06 4.95 -4.43
CA VAL A 158 2.06 4.12 -5.13
C VAL A 158 0.65 4.37 -4.59
N LEU A 159 0.50 4.53 -3.28
CA LEU A 159 -0.78 4.87 -2.64
C LEU A 159 -1.30 6.24 -3.08
N PHE A 160 -0.43 7.23 -3.25
CA PHE A 160 -0.82 8.55 -3.75
C PHE A 160 -1.33 8.50 -5.19
N TRP A 161 -0.69 7.72 -6.05
CA TRP A 161 -1.22 7.46 -7.39
C TRP A 161 -2.60 6.78 -7.32
N GLU A 162 -2.77 5.77 -6.46
CA GLU A 162 -4.03 5.05 -6.29
C GLU A 162 -5.17 5.95 -5.81
N LEU A 163 -4.89 6.94 -4.95
CA LEU A 163 -5.85 7.96 -4.52
C LEU A 163 -6.41 8.77 -5.71
N THR A 164 -5.61 9.02 -6.74
CA THR A 164 -6.03 9.79 -7.93
C THR A 164 -6.67 8.93 -9.00
N SER A 165 -6.21 7.69 -9.16
CA SER A 165 -6.70 6.77 -10.20
C SER A 165 -7.97 6.02 -9.80
N HIS A 166 -8.24 5.86 -8.50
CA HIS A 166 -9.26 4.98 -7.95
C HIS A 166 -9.15 3.52 -8.43
N SER A 167 -8.01 3.15 -9.01
CA SER A 167 -7.76 1.86 -9.65
C SER A 167 -6.63 1.12 -8.97
N SER A 168 -6.64 -0.21 -9.01
CA SER A 168 -5.51 -1.00 -8.54
C SER A 168 -4.31 -0.82 -9.47
N PRO A 169 -3.11 -0.50 -8.96
CA PRO A 169 -1.95 -0.29 -9.80
C PRO A 169 -1.62 -1.54 -10.61
N PHE A 170 -1.25 -1.34 -11.88
CA PHE A 170 -0.85 -2.38 -12.85
C PHE A 170 -1.89 -3.49 -13.07
N ASN A 171 -3.13 -3.35 -12.63
CA ASN A 171 -4.13 -4.43 -12.61
C ASN A 171 -3.56 -5.73 -11.99
N TYR A 172 -2.76 -5.60 -10.91
CA TYR A 172 -1.95 -6.67 -10.34
C TYR A 172 -2.73 -7.95 -10.02
N LYS A 173 -4.02 -7.84 -9.72
CA LYS A 173 -4.87 -8.99 -9.38
C LYS A 173 -5.05 -9.99 -10.53
N THR A 174 -4.82 -9.56 -11.77
CA THR A 174 -4.98 -10.37 -12.99
C THR A 174 -3.66 -10.70 -13.67
N ARG A 175 -2.54 -10.16 -13.14
CA ARG A 175 -1.20 -10.38 -13.71
C ARG A 175 -0.45 -11.47 -12.95
N ASN A 176 0.51 -12.09 -13.64
CA ASN A 176 1.47 -12.97 -13.00
C ASN A 176 2.41 -12.14 -12.12
N ASP A 177 2.50 -12.49 -10.84
CA ASP A 177 3.28 -11.77 -9.83
C ASP A 177 4.76 -11.65 -10.18
N TYR A 178 5.37 -12.74 -10.69
CA TYR A 178 6.78 -12.73 -11.05
C TYR A 178 7.09 -11.78 -12.22
N THR A 179 6.25 -11.82 -13.25
CA THR A 179 6.39 -10.91 -14.40
C THR A 179 6.23 -9.45 -14.00
N LEU A 180 5.24 -9.16 -13.15
CA LEU A 180 5.03 -7.80 -12.65
C LEU A 180 6.20 -7.33 -11.78
N MET A 181 6.70 -8.19 -10.91
CA MET A 181 7.85 -7.91 -10.05
C MET A 181 9.09 -7.52 -10.88
N LEU A 182 9.40 -8.30 -11.92
CA LEU A 182 10.52 -7.99 -12.83
C LEU A 182 10.30 -6.68 -13.59
N ALA A 183 9.08 -6.41 -14.04
CA ALA A 183 8.78 -5.16 -14.75
C ALA A 183 8.96 -3.95 -13.83
N ILE A 184 8.48 -4.00 -12.58
CA ILE A 184 8.65 -2.94 -11.59
C ILE A 184 10.13 -2.75 -11.22
N LEU A 185 10.88 -3.84 -11.06
CA LEU A 185 12.33 -3.79 -10.83
C LEU A 185 13.05 -3.11 -11.99
N ASN A 186 12.62 -3.35 -13.25
CA ASN A 186 13.17 -2.72 -14.45
C ASN A 186 12.60 -1.31 -14.72
N GLY A 187 11.89 -0.71 -13.77
CA GLY A 187 11.47 0.68 -13.82
C GLY A 187 10.03 0.91 -14.28
N LEU A 188 9.20 -0.14 -14.45
CA LEU A 188 7.78 0.07 -14.74
C LEU A 188 7.13 0.89 -13.62
N ARG A 189 6.40 1.94 -14.01
CA ARG A 189 5.56 2.77 -13.13
C ARG A 189 4.24 3.04 -13.83
N GLU A 190 3.25 3.45 -13.06
CA GLU A 190 1.97 3.90 -13.61
C GLU A 190 2.07 5.30 -14.20
N GLU A 191 1.29 5.56 -15.24
CA GLU A 191 1.18 6.90 -15.81
C GLU A 191 0.34 7.81 -14.92
N PRO A 192 0.70 9.09 -14.81
CA PRO A 192 -0.10 10.07 -14.09
C PRO A 192 -1.51 10.19 -14.66
N ILE A 193 -2.50 10.31 -13.79
CA ILE A 193 -3.87 10.56 -14.20
C ILE A 193 -4.00 11.99 -14.71
N GLN A 194 -4.62 12.14 -15.88
CA GLN A 194 -4.82 13.47 -16.49
C GLN A 194 -5.55 14.41 -15.53
N ASN A 195 -5.18 15.68 -15.57
CA ASN A 195 -5.74 16.74 -14.73
C ASN A 195 -5.47 16.56 -13.22
N THR A 196 -4.56 15.67 -12.81
CA THR A 196 -4.05 15.65 -11.44
C THR A 196 -3.15 16.84 -11.19
N ASN A 197 -3.17 17.40 -9.98
CA ASN A 197 -2.29 18.48 -9.57
C ASN A 197 -0.81 18.15 -9.85
N ALA A 198 -0.12 19.00 -10.62
CA ALA A 198 1.25 18.73 -11.07
C ALA A 198 2.27 18.62 -9.92
N ILE A 199 2.07 19.36 -8.81
CA ILE A 199 2.94 19.25 -7.63
C ILE A 199 2.74 17.89 -6.98
N PHE A 200 1.48 17.42 -6.87
CA PHE A 200 1.17 16.12 -6.31
C PHE A 200 1.71 14.96 -7.18
N VAL A 201 1.61 15.11 -8.52
CA VAL A 201 2.23 14.18 -9.46
C VAL A 201 3.75 14.11 -9.24
N GLY A 202 4.42 15.25 -9.23
CA GLY A 202 5.86 15.32 -9.00
C GLY A 202 6.27 14.70 -7.64
N LEU A 203 5.44 14.89 -6.61
CA LEU A 203 5.69 14.32 -5.29
C LEU A 203 5.65 12.80 -5.31
N TYR A 204 4.57 12.17 -5.80
CA TYR A 204 4.51 10.72 -5.79
C TYR A 204 5.53 10.07 -6.74
N GLN A 205 5.90 10.74 -7.84
CA GLN A 205 6.99 10.30 -8.70
C GLN A 205 8.34 10.28 -7.99
N LYS A 206 8.64 11.29 -7.18
CA LYS A 206 9.84 11.29 -6.31
C LYS A 206 9.77 10.17 -5.25
N CYS A 207 8.59 9.91 -4.68
CA CYS A 207 8.43 8.87 -3.66
C CYS A 207 8.72 7.46 -4.20
N TRP A 208 8.31 7.16 -5.42
CA TRP A 208 8.53 5.82 -6.02
C TRP A 208 9.78 5.71 -6.91
N GLU A 209 10.74 6.63 -6.73
CA GLU A 209 12.06 6.53 -7.36
C GLU A 209 12.68 5.14 -7.11
N HIS A 210 13.42 4.65 -8.12
CA HIS A 210 14.05 3.34 -8.01
C HIS A 210 15.11 3.32 -6.92
N GLU A 211 15.99 4.32 -6.90
CA GLU A 211 17.03 4.46 -5.90
C GLU A 211 16.45 5.06 -4.61
N SER A 212 16.57 4.32 -3.51
CA SER A 212 15.94 4.69 -2.23
C SER A 212 16.50 5.99 -1.63
N ASP A 213 17.76 6.31 -1.87
CA ASP A 213 18.41 7.55 -1.44
C ASP A 213 17.90 8.80 -2.17
N LYS A 214 17.37 8.64 -3.39
CA LYS A 214 16.74 9.73 -4.15
C LYS A 214 15.31 10.04 -3.68
N ARG A 215 14.69 9.14 -2.93
CA ARG A 215 13.34 9.36 -2.40
C ARG A 215 13.40 10.42 -1.28
N PRO A 216 12.39 11.29 -1.17
CA PRO A 216 12.27 12.22 -0.05
C PRO A 216 12.18 11.44 1.27
N ASP A 217 12.49 12.07 2.39
CA ASP A 217 12.05 11.59 3.69
C ASP A 217 10.61 12.01 3.98
N ILE A 218 10.02 11.46 5.04
CA ILE A 218 8.61 11.73 5.34
C ILE A 218 8.34 13.19 5.71
N ARG A 219 9.33 13.91 6.26
CA ARG A 219 9.20 15.35 6.58
C ARG A 219 9.11 16.18 5.30
N GLN A 220 9.94 15.85 4.30
CA GLN A 220 9.90 16.47 2.98
C GLN A 220 8.57 16.23 2.29
N VAL A 221 8.06 14.97 2.31
CA VAL A 221 6.72 14.62 1.79
C VAL A 221 5.64 15.47 2.47
N ASN A 222 5.66 15.58 3.79
CA ASN A 222 4.69 16.34 4.57
C ASN A 222 4.75 17.86 4.23
N LEU A 223 5.93 18.42 4.04
CA LEU A 223 6.10 19.82 3.66
C LEU A 223 5.57 20.11 2.26
N GLU A 224 5.89 19.23 1.28
CA GLU A 224 5.38 19.37 -0.09
C GLU A 224 3.84 19.27 -0.11
N LEU A 225 3.23 18.30 0.59
CA LEU A 225 1.77 18.19 0.67
C LEU A 225 1.09 19.40 1.33
N LYS A 226 1.73 20.00 2.35
CA LYS A 226 1.20 21.20 2.99
C LYS A 226 1.22 22.42 2.07
N SER A 227 2.15 22.48 1.11
CA SER A 227 2.23 23.57 0.13
C SER A 227 1.13 23.50 -0.94
N ILE A 228 0.47 22.36 -1.09
CA ILE A 228 -0.58 22.18 -2.08
C ILE A 228 -1.89 22.79 -1.57
N ASP A 229 -2.41 23.77 -2.32
CA ASP A 229 -3.68 24.41 -2.06
C ASP A 229 -4.83 23.56 -2.61
N SER A 230 -5.72 23.12 -1.72
CA SER A 230 -6.86 22.29 -2.08
C SER A 230 -7.91 23.00 -2.94
N GLU A 231 -7.96 24.33 -2.89
CA GLU A 231 -9.00 25.14 -3.57
C GLU A 231 -8.60 25.48 -5.02
N LYS A 232 -7.32 25.41 -5.38
CA LYS A 232 -6.82 25.82 -6.71
C LYS A 232 -7.05 24.79 -7.84
N TYR A 233 -7.55 23.60 -7.53
CA TYR A 233 -7.72 22.52 -8.51
C TYR A 233 -9.11 21.88 -8.41
N ASN A 234 -10.11 22.60 -8.93
CA ASN A 234 -11.43 22.06 -9.22
C ASN A 234 -11.49 21.61 -10.70
N ALA A 235 -10.64 20.66 -11.11
CA ALA A 235 -10.91 19.98 -12.37
C ALA A 235 -12.06 18.99 -12.13
N PRO A 236 -13.13 19.01 -12.97
CA PRO A 236 -14.20 18.02 -12.82
C PRO A 236 -13.64 16.61 -13.01
N PRO A 237 -14.15 15.60 -12.28
CA PRO A 237 -13.72 14.23 -12.47
C PRO A 237 -14.01 13.81 -13.90
N VAL A 238 -12.96 13.38 -14.62
CA VAL A 238 -13.13 12.82 -15.95
C VAL A 238 -13.58 11.38 -15.78
N PHE A 239 -14.86 11.12 -16.02
CA PHE A 239 -15.42 9.78 -16.05
C PHE A 239 -14.94 9.07 -17.31
N TYR A 240 -14.00 8.15 -17.19
CA TYR A 240 -13.73 7.17 -18.24
C TYR A 240 -14.72 6.02 -18.12
N PHE A 241 -15.82 6.09 -18.88
CA PHE A 241 -16.55 4.90 -19.23
C PHE A 241 -15.66 4.10 -20.19
N LYS A 242 -15.11 2.99 -19.77
CA LYS A 242 -14.66 1.96 -20.70
C LYS A 242 -15.93 1.39 -21.33
N GLU A 243 -16.25 1.82 -22.53
CA GLU A 243 -17.15 1.05 -23.39
C GLU A 243 -16.46 -0.31 -23.64
N GLU A 244 -17.06 -1.37 -23.12
CA GLU A 244 -16.75 -2.73 -23.55
C GLU A 244 -17.27 -2.89 -24.98
N THR A 245 -16.44 -2.55 -25.95
CA THR A 245 -16.67 -2.96 -27.32
C THR A 245 -16.43 -4.45 -27.38
N SER A 246 -17.52 -5.20 -27.45
CA SER A 246 -17.51 -6.61 -27.82
C SER A 246 -17.19 -6.72 -29.31
N GLU A 247 -15.92 -6.69 -29.67
CA GLU A 247 -15.48 -7.12 -30.99
C GLU A 247 -15.27 -8.64 -30.97
N LYS A 248 -16.08 -9.29 -31.82
CA LYS A 248 -15.90 -10.67 -32.23
C LYS A 248 -14.55 -10.78 -32.94
N ILE A 249 -13.62 -11.49 -32.38
CA ILE A 249 -12.38 -11.88 -33.06
C ILE A 249 -12.70 -13.14 -33.85
N GLU A 250 -12.81 -12.97 -35.17
CA GLU A 250 -12.71 -14.06 -36.14
C GLU A 250 -11.24 -14.54 -36.15
N SER A 251 -11.08 -15.85 -36.11
CA SER A 251 -9.81 -16.56 -36.14
C SER A 251 -9.12 -16.41 -37.51
N GLU A 252 -7.92 -15.84 -37.53
CA GLU A 252 -6.97 -16.11 -38.59
C GLU A 252 -5.68 -16.68 -37.98
N ASP A 253 -5.40 -17.92 -38.40
CA ASP A 253 -4.14 -18.62 -38.17
C ASP A 253 -2.97 -17.89 -38.87
N SER A 254 -1.92 -17.54 -38.15
CA SER A 254 -0.59 -17.38 -38.75
C SER A 254 0.52 -17.60 -37.72
N ASP A 255 1.24 -18.66 -37.96
CA ASP A 255 2.63 -19.00 -37.64
C ASP A 255 3.41 -18.13 -36.62
N LEU A 256 3.65 -18.69 -35.45
CA LEU A 256 4.74 -18.31 -34.54
C LEU A 256 5.62 -19.53 -34.26
N SER A 257 6.53 -19.78 -35.20
CA SER A 257 7.75 -20.57 -34.96
C SER A 257 8.86 -19.62 -34.54
N ASN A 258 9.58 -19.99 -33.47
CA ASN A 258 10.85 -19.51 -32.95
C ASN A 258 10.78 -18.65 -31.68
N PHE A 259 10.68 -19.32 -30.55
CA PHE A 259 11.43 -18.94 -29.33
C PHE A 259 12.13 -20.19 -28.81
N GLU A 260 13.45 -20.19 -29.00
CA GLU A 260 14.35 -21.24 -28.53
C GLU A 260 14.47 -21.21 -26.99
N ASP A 261 14.46 -22.38 -26.45
CA ASP A 261 14.93 -22.90 -25.17
C ASP A 261 15.41 -21.93 -24.10
N CYS A 262 14.53 -21.63 -23.14
CA CYS A 262 14.94 -21.28 -21.79
C CYS A 262 14.95 -22.55 -20.93
N ASP A 263 16.13 -22.93 -20.51
CA ASP A 263 16.49 -24.10 -19.71
C ASP A 263 15.64 -24.20 -18.42
N LEU A 264 14.64 -25.09 -18.44
CA LEU A 264 13.69 -25.34 -17.34
C LEU A 264 14.34 -26.04 -16.12
N ASN A 265 15.61 -26.39 -16.17
CA ASN A 265 16.29 -27.12 -15.11
C ASN A 265 16.86 -26.27 -13.96
N LYS A 266 16.57 -24.95 -13.92
CA LYS A 266 16.99 -24.05 -12.83
C LYS A 266 15.88 -23.65 -11.85
N ILE A 267 14.70 -24.28 -11.92
CA ILE A 267 13.49 -23.86 -11.17
C ILE A 267 13.36 -24.52 -9.80
N ASP A 268 14.13 -25.56 -9.49
CA ASP A 268 13.92 -26.39 -8.29
C ASP A 268 14.36 -25.77 -6.94
N ASN A 269 14.87 -24.53 -6.91
CA ASN A 269 15.33 -23.87 -5.68
C ASN A 269 14.59 -22.54 -5.36
N LEU A 270 13.36 -22.35 -5.84
CA LEU A 270 12.57 -21.15 -5.52
C LEU A 270 11.72 -21.39 -4.26
N PRO A 271 11.75 -20.48 -3.27
CA PRO A 271 10.90 -20.57 -2.11
C PRO A 271 9.42 -20.43 -2.51
N ARG A 272 8.60 -21.39 -2.04
CA ARG A 272 7.14 -21.38 -2.25
C ARG A 272 6.54 -20.18 -1.53
N PHE A 273 5.75 -19.38 -2.25
CA PHE A 273 5.01 -18.27 -1.70
C PHE A 273 3.75 -18.78 -0.98
N ASN A 274 3.61 -18.44 0.29
CA ASN A 274 2.33 -18.57 0.97
C ASN A 274 1.54 -17.28 0.75
N ILE A 275 0.61 -17.31 -0.18
CA ILE A 275 -0.38 -16.27 -0.37
C ILE A 275 -1.55 -16.63 0.55
N SER A 276 -1.75 -15.85 1.60
CA SER A 276 -2.99 -15.91 2.36
C SER A 276 -4.00 -14.98 1.69
N SER A 277 -5.09 -15.59 1.27
CA SER A 277 -6.30 -15.00 0.68
C SER A 277 -6.98 -13.97 1.58
#